data_c7d0705f86cdbb95889160d905cb56d6
#
_entry.id   c7d0705f86cdbb95889160d905cb56d6
#
_cell.length_a   1.000
_cell.length_b   1.000
_cell.length_c   1.000
_cell.angle_alpha   90.00
_cell.angle_beta   90.00
_cell.angle_gamma   90.00
#
_symmetry.space_group_name_H-M   'P 1'
#
loop_
_entity.id
_entity.type
_entity.pdbx_description
1 polymer ?
#
loop_
_entity_poly.entity_id
_entity_poly.type
_entity_poly.pdbx_seq_one_letter_code
_entity_poly.pdbx_strand_id
1 'polypeptide(L)'
;MIKENKSVILKIFFIVLNLPYYIYKKLSRNKNKFTISSRIIKISTISVSIGILVTLISFSIGKGLQIEIKNKMFSIHSDIIISSYENIETGISLNPINKSNLLNSLINEGLVYSNIFYSADKPSLLLSNEDFESLIFRGLDNNYDIKKFNELFIKNGKNLNQIKKNEILISSLLAQRNDIDLNQKIRIFFNKDFSQKIPNVRSFKVIGFFETEFLEFDNNVILGNIEDIKDIYSWENNDIGNLNIIIKNKDDIIAYEKTLNSSSYLNENDLRASSVFSKNENIFNWISIFDFNIIIIVSVMILVAVVNIIIALMVLIFERNKMIGILKSMGANNNLIRKIFLYKGADIIIKGLLYGNIIFFIIVFIQKSFNIIKLNSEDYYVDILPFYLDSKYIVGLNALFISISIFVLWSTFSIISKISPSKIINSK
;
A
#
# COMPACT_ATOMS: atom_id res chain seq x y z
N MET A 1 -16.40 -27.54 57.53
CA MET A 1 -17.47 -28.34 56.89
C MET A 1 -18.44 -27.50 56.03
N ILE A 2 -18.98 -26.36 56.49
CA ILE A 2 -19.96 -25.55 55.71
C ILE A 2 -19.32 -24.77 54.53
N LYS A 3 -18.06 -24.31 54.65
CA LYS A 3 -17.33 -23.61 53.56
C LYS A 3 -16.91 -24.52 52.41
N GLU A 4 -16.57 -25.77 52.70
CA GLU A 4 -16.19 -26.74 51.65
C GLU A 4 -17.41 -27.20 50.81
N ASN A 5 -18.57 -27.38 51.42
CA ASN A 5 -19.78 -27.72 50.71
C ASN A 5 -20.27 -26.59 49.79
N LYS A 6 -20.13 -25.31 50.14
CA LYS A 6 -20.46 -24.21 49.23
C LYS A 6 -19.55 -24.16 47.99
N SER A 7 -18.26 -24.47 48.11
CA SER A 7 -17.32 -24.48 47.00
C SER A 7 -17.59 -25.67 46.05
N VAL A 8 -18.05 -26.79 46.59
CA VAL A 8 -18.44 -27.99 45.84
C VAL A 8 -19.75 -27.75 45.08
N ILE A 9 -20.75 -27.15 45.76
CA ILE A 9 -22.04 -26.80 45.15
C ILE A 9 -21.86 -25.75 44.02
N LEU A 10 -21.06 -24.70 44.25
CA LEU A 10 -20.73 -23.72 43.20
C LEU A 10 -19.99 -24.36 42.01
N LYS A 11 -19.06 -25.28 42.28
CA LYS A 11 -18.38 -26.04 41.22
C LYS A 11 -19.35 -26.94 40.42
N ILE A 12 -20.26 -27.62 41.10
CA ILE A 12 -21.28 -28.46 40.45
C ILE A 12 -22.25 -27.58 39.66
N PHE A 13 -22.69 -26.47 40.20
CA PHE A 13 -23.56 -25.51 39.52
C PHE A 13 -22.89 -24.91 38.24
N PHE A 14 -21.60 -24.55 38.32
CA PHE A 14 -20.81 -24.08 37.16
C PHE A 14 -20.61 -25.20 36.11
N ILE A 15 -20.45 -26.47 36.53
CA ILE A 15 -20.34 -27.63 35.65
C ILE A 15 -21.66 -27.89 34.94
N VAL A 16 -22.79 -27.78 35.65
CA VAL A 16 -24.14 -28.01 35.08
C VAL A 16 -24.50 -26.89 34.09
N LEU A 17 -24.13 -25.63 34.39
CA LEU A 17 -24.37 -24.48 33.51
C LEU A 17 -23.55 -24.55 32.21
N ASN A 18 -22.37 -25.18 32.21
CA ASN A 18 -21.50 -25.24 31.06
C ASN A 18 -20.89 -26.62 30.80
N LEU A 19 -21.78 -27.67 30.90
CA LEU A 19 -21.40 -29.06 30.70
C LEU A 19 -20.59 -29.32 29.40
N PRO A 20 -20.92 -28.71 28.23
CA PRO A 20 -20.14 -28.91 27.03
C PRO A 20 -18.70 -28.42 27.15
N TYR A 21 -18.47 -27.26 27.79
CA TYR A 21 -17.15 -26.72 28.03
C TYR A 21 -16.34 -27.55 29.03
N TYR A 22 -16.96 -28.06 30.06
CA TYR A 22 -16.32 -28.95 31.04
C TYR A 22 -15.85 -30.26 30.39
N ILE A 23 -16.70 -30.88 29.59
CA ILE A 23 -16.33 -32.10 28.85
C ILE A 23 -15.19 -31.80 27.87
N TYR A 24 -15.27 -30.70 27.11
CA TYR A 24 -14.20 -30.27 26.23
C TYR A 24 -12.86 -30.11 27.00
N LYS A 25 -12.88 -29.42 28.15
CA LYS A 25 -11.67 -29.16 28.94
C LYS A 25 -11.04 -30.45 29.49
N LYS A 26 -11.88 -31.40 29.93
CA LYS A 26 -11.45 -32.71 30.42
C LYS A 26 -10.84 -33.56 29.29
N LEU A 27 -11.46 -33.55 28.11
CA LEU A 27 -10.97 -34.23 26.91
C LEU A 27 -9.64 -33.63 26.38
N SER A 28 -9.49 -32.31 26.48
CA SER A 28 -8.28 -31.59 26.04
C SER A 28 -7.10 -31.79 27.01
N ARG A 29 -7.39 -32.12 28.29
CA ARG A 29 -6.39 -32.31 29.34
C ARG A 29 -5.75 -33.70 29.34
N ASN A 30 -6.46 -34.71 28.80
CA ASN A 30 -5.93 -36.08 28.64
C ASN A 30 -4.97 -36.12 27.44
N LYS A 31 -3.74 -35.70 27.66
CA LYS A 31 -2.68 -35.63 26.67
C LYS A 31 -2.00 -36.99 26.48
N ASN A 32 -2.64 -37.94 25.83
CA ASN A 32 -1.89 -38.96 25.14
C ASN A 32 -1.23 -38.33 23.91
N LYS A 33 0.05 -37.95 24.05
CA LYS A 33 0.83 -37.17 23.06
C LYS A 33 1.01 -37.86 21.70
N PHE A 34 0.63 -39.12 21.57
CA PHE A 34 0.89 -39.95 20.39
C PHE A 34 -0.34 -40.39 19.61
N THR A 35 -1.55 -39.87 19.92
CA THR A 35 -2.74 -40.19 19.14
C THR A 35 -2.73 -39.46 17.78
N ILE A 36 -3.24 -40.12 16.74
CA ILE A 36 -3.41 -39.60 15.38
C ILE A 36 -4.14 -38.23 15.41
N SER A 37 -5.19 -38.13 16.22
CA SER A 37 -5.94 -36.88 16.46
C SER A 37 -5.07 -35.73 16.96
N SER A 38 -4.13 -36.01 17.88
CA SER A 38 -3.22 -34.95 18.39
C SER A 38 -2.31 -34.40 17.29
N ARG A 39 -1.84 -35.24 16.37
CA ARG A 39 -1.00 -34.80 15.24
C ARG A 39 -1.83 -33.97 14.23
N ILE A 40 -3.03 -34.42 13.92
CA ILE A 40 -3.92 -33.71 12.97
C ILE A 40 -4.33 -32.36 13.53
N ILE A 41 -4.67 -32.27 14.82
CA ILE A 41 -4.96 -30.99 15.47
C ILE A 41 -3.78 -30.01 15.38
N LYS A 42 -2.53 -30.49 15.58
CA LYS A 42 -1.34 -29.66 15.42
C LYS A 42 -1.16 -29.18 13.97
N ILE A 43 -1.29 -30.08 13.00
CA ILE A 43 -1.20 -29.73 11.58
C ILE A 43 -2.26 -28.69 11.23
N SER A 44 -3.49 -28.86 11.66
CA SER A 44 -4.57 -27.89 11.40
C SER A 44 -4.33 -26.56 12.09
N THR A 45 -3.78 -26.55 13.31
CA THR A 45 -3.41 -25.29 13.99
C THR A 45 -2.30 -24.57 13.23
N ILE A 46 -1.29 -25.30 12.74
CA ILE A 46 -0.21 -24.74 11.91
C ILE A 46 -0.76 -24.21 10.59
N SER A 47 -1.66 -24.96 9.94
CA SER A 47 -2.28 -24.54 8.69
C SER A 47 -3.09 -23.25 8.84
N VAL A 48 -3.88 -23.13 9.91
CA VAL A 48 -4.61 -21.90 10.25
C VAL A 48 -3.62 -20.75 10.51
N SER A 49 -2.53 -21.04 11.23
CA SER A 49 -1.47 -20.04 11.51
C SER A 49 -0.81 -19.54 10.22
N ILE A 50 -0.48 -20.42 9.30
CA ILE A 50 0.10 -20.05 7.99
C ILE A 50 -0.95 -19.27 7.18
N GLY A 51 -2.21 -19.69 7.18
CA GLY A 51 -3.27 -19.01 6.44
C GLY A 51 -3.43 -17.55 6.86
N ILE A 52 -3.53 -17.26 8.15
CA ILE A 52 -3.63 -15.88 8.62
C ILE A 52 -2.32 -15.11 8.44
N LEU A 53 -1.17 -15.75 8.63
CA LEU A 53 0.15 -15.14 8.43
C LEU A 53 0.30 -14.64 6.98
N VAL A 54 0.05 -15.51 6.00
CA VAL A 54 0.16 -15.17 4.58
C VAL A 54 -0.87 -14.09 4.20
N THR A 55 -2.09 -14.18 4.74
CA THR A 55 -3.13 -13.14 4.52
C THR A 55 -2.67 -11.77 5.03
N LEU A 56 -2.13 -11.70 6.26
CA LEU A 56 -1.64 -10.44 6.83
C LEU A 56 -0.43 -9.90 6.09
N ILE A 57 0.52 -10.75 5.70
CA ILE A 57 1.71 -10.37 4.94
C ILE A 57 1.28 -9.81 3.57
N SER A 58 0.46 -10.53 2.81
CA SER A 58 0.03 -10.11 1.47
C SER A 58 -0.72 -8.78 1.52
N PHE A 59 -1.63 -8.62 2.48
CA PHE A 59 -2.35 -7.36 2.65
C PHE A 59 -1.41 -6.21 3.05
N SER A 60 -0.54 -6.45 4.04
CA SER A 60 0.36 -5.42 4.57
C SER A 60 1.38 -4.95 3.54
N ILE A 61 1.95 -5.87 2.75
CA ILE A 61 2.89 -5.54 1.67
C ILE A 61 2.16 -4.86 0.52
N GLY A 62 1.06 -5.42 0.04
CA GLY A 62 0.33 -4.86 -1.10
C GLY A 62 -0.18 -3.44 -0.82
N LYS A 63 -0.78 -3.20 0.35
CA LYS A 63 -1.18 -1.84 0.76
C LYS A 63 0.02 -0.95 1.06
N GLY A 64 1.10 -1.49 1.60
CA GLY A 64 2.33 -0.76 1.84
C GLY A 64 2.92 -0.21 0.54
N LEU A 65 3.07 -1.05 -0.47
CA LEU A 65 3.54 -0.65 -1.80
C LEU A 65 2.63 0.40 -2.45
N GLN A 66 1.31 0.17 -2.44
CA GLN A 66 0.36 1.14 -2.99
C GLN A 66 0.49 2.52 -2.35
N ILE A 67 0.56 2.59 -1.03
CA ILE A 67 0.62 3.86 -0.30
C ILE A 67 1.96 4.54 -0.53
N GLU A 68 3.06 3.78 -0.48
CA GLU A 68 4.41 4.34 -0.66
C GLU A 68 4.59 4.93 -2.07
N ILE A 69 4.21 4.18 -3.10
CA ILE A 69 4.29 4.65 -4.49
C ILE A 69 3.39 5.87 -4.70
N LYS A 70 2.14 5.84 -4.21
CA LYS A 70 1.23 6.99 -4.28
C LYS A 70 1.82 8.22 -3.60
N ASN A 71 2.37 8.08 -2.39
CA ASN A 71 2.97 9.18 -1.65
C ASN A 71 4.16 9.79 -2.39
N LYS A 72 5.01 8.96 -2.99
CA LYS A 72 6.13 9.43 -3.81
C LYS A 72 5.64 10.18 -5.05
N MET A 73 4.65 9.63 -5.77
CA MET A 73 4.04 10.29 -6.92
C MET A 73 3.49 11.67 -6.57
N PHE A 74 2.74 11.79 -5.47
CA PHE A 74 2.24 13.08 -4.97
C PHE A 74 3.33 14.03 -4.46
N SER A 75 4.54 13.54 -4.25
CA SER A 75 5.67 14.38 -3.80
C SER A 75 6.54 14.86 -4.96
N ILE A 76 6.54 14.13 -6.08
CA ILE A 76 7.26 14.48 -7.31
C ILE A 76 6.39 15.36 -8.21
N HIS A 77 5.09 15.07 -8.25
CA HIS A 77 4.12 15.75 -9.10
C HIS A 77 3.12 16.55 -8.27
N SER A 78 2.64 17.65 -8.83
CA SER A 78 1.46 18.35 -8.30
C SER A 78 0.20 17.50 -8.48
N ASP A 79 -0.81 17.76 -7.65
CA ASP A 79 -2.08 17.03 -7.72
C ASP A 79 -2.85 17.32 -9.01
N ILE A 80 -2.87 18.59 -9.42
CA ILE A 80 -3.45 19.06 -10.69
C ILE A 80 -2.49 20.04 -11.33
N ILE A 81 -2.29 19.89 -12.63
CA ILE A 81 -1.55 20.81 -13.50
C ILE A 81 -2.56 21.44 -14.44
N ILE A 82 -2.53 22.76 -14.57
CA ILE A 82 -3.23 23.51 -15.61
C ILE A 82 -2.21 24.08 -16.57
N SER A 83 -2.36 23.79 -17.84
CA SER A 83 -1.50 24.29 -18.92
C SER A 83 -2.26 24.34 -20.25
N SER A 84 -1.61 24.81 -21.32
CA SER A 84 -2.21 24.70 -22.66
C SER A 84 -2.38 23.22 -23.04
N TYR A 85 -3.34 22.93 -23.89
CA TYR A 85 -3.60 21.56 -24.36
C TYR A 85 -2.33 20.95 -24.96
N GLU A 86 -1.62 21.68 -25.79
CA GLU A 86 -0.40 21.25 -26.44
C GLU A 86 0.73 20.93 -25.44
N ASN A 87 0.89 21.75 -24.39
CA ASN A 87 1.88 21.51 -23.34
C ASN A 87 1.60 20.23 -22.55
N ILE A 88 0.33 19.92 -22.28
CA ILE A 88 -0.05 18.68 -21.58
C ILE A 88 0.22 17.47 -22.45
N GLU A 89 -0.11 17.54 -23.73
CA GLU A 89 0.05 16.43 -24.66
C GLU A 89 1.54 16.12 -24.93
N THR A 90 2.34 17.17 -25.13
CA THR A 90 3.80 17.00 -25.37
C THR A 90 4.63 16.79 -24.11
N GLY A 91 4.10 17.13 -22.94
CA GLY A 91 4.83 17.10 -21.67
C GLY A 91 5.87 18.21 -21.50
N ILE A 92 5.96 19.17 -22.43
CA ILE A 92 6.88 20.30 -22.42
C ILE A 92 6.13 21.62 -22.58
N SER A 93 6.62 22.69 -21.96
CA SER A 93 5.99 24.00 -22.02
C SER A 93 6.39 24.74 -23.32
N LEU A 94 5.72 24.41 -24.41
CA LEU A 94 5.94 25.05 -25.71
C LEU A 94 5.48 26.51 -25.64
N ASN A 95 4.23 26.74 -25.29
CA ASN A 95 3.59 28.04 -25.22
C ASN A 95 3.41 28.48 -23.75
N PRO A 96 3.74 29.74 -23.41
CA PRO A 96 3.49 30.27 -22.07
C PRO A 96 2.00 30.55 -21.88
N ILE A 97 1.55 30.48 -20.63
CA ILE A 97 0.21 30.87 -20.19
C ILE A 97 0.30 32.04 -19.22
N ASN A 98 -0.70 32.93 -19.22
CA ASN A 98 -0.73 34.10 -18.34
C ASN A 98 -1.27 33.75 -16.95
N LYS A 99 -0.43 33.84 -15.92
CA LYS A 99 -0.79 33.45 -14.55
C LYS A 99 -1.88 34.30 -13.91
N SER A 100 -1.93 35.61 -14.20
CA SER A 100 -2.85 36.52 -13.52
C SER A 100 -4.30 36.26 -13.89
N ASN A 101 -4.56 36.03 -15.17
CA ASN A 101 -5.90 35.73 -15.69
C ASN A 101 -6.39 34.36 -15.18
N LEU A 102 -5.48 33.38 -15.15
CA LEU A 102 -5.80 32.02 -14.69
C LEU A 102 -6.12 31.98 -13.20
N LEU A 103 -5.37 32.68 -12.35
CA LEU A 103 -5.67 32.74 -10.91
C LEU A 103 -7.05 33.35 -10.62
N ASN A 104 -7.41 34.42 -11.33
CA ASN A 104 -8.73 35.05 -11.17
C ASN A 104 -9.88 34.09 -11.51
N SER A 105 -9.70 33.25 -12.52
CA SER A 105 -10.72 32.25 -12.88
C SER A 105 -10.85 31.14 -11.82
N LEU A 106 -9.71 30.66 -11.25
CA LEU A 106 -9.73 29.59 -10.24
C LEU A 106 -10.42 30.00 -8.93
N ILE A 107 -10.32 31.28 -8.54
CA ILE A 107 -11.01 31.80 -7.35
C ILE A 107 -12.52 31.62 -7.48
N ASN A 108 -13.06 31.75 -8.69
CA ASN A 108 -14.49 31.62 -8.97
C ASN A 108 -14.97 30.14 -8.93
N GLU A 109 -14.09 29.18 -9.08
CA GLU A 109 -14.46 27.75 -9.10
C GLU A 109 -14.52 27.10 -7.69
N GLY A 110 -14.23 27.83 -6.63
CA GLY A 110 -14.39 27.37 -5.25
C GLY A 110 -13.45 26.23 -4.83
N LEU A 111 -12.29 26.09 -5.47
CA LEU A 111 -11.30 25.05 -5.18
C LEU A 111 -10.69 25.23 -3.78
N VAL A 112 -10.62 24.14 -3.01
CA VAL A 112 -9.93 24.09 -1.73
C VAL A 112 -8.52 23.50 -1.93
N TYR A 113 -7.55 24.37 -2.07
CA TYR A 113 -6.15 23.98 -2.24
C TYR A 113 -5.30 24.31 -1.00
N SER A 114 -4.15 23.64 -0.86
CA SER A 114 -3.18 23.91 0.19
C SER A 114 -2.02 24.78 -0.31
N ASN A 115 -1.64 24.62 -1.57
CA ASN A 115 -0.55 25.39 -2.19
C ASN A 115 -0.76 25.53 -3.70
N ILE A 116 -0.24 26.61 -4.26
CA ILE A 116 -0.10 26.85 -5.71
C ILE A 116 1.33 27.27 -5.99
N PHE A 117 1.92 26.69 -7.01
CA PHE A 117 3.23 27.09 -7.52
C PHE A 117 3.26 27.01 -9.04
N TYR A 118 4.28 27.62 -9.64
CA TYR A 118 4.43 27.71 -11.08
C TYR A 118 5.64 26.90 -11.54
N SER A 119 5.54 26.32 -12.71
CA SER A 119 6.66 25.62 -13.34
C SER A 119 6.68 25.83 -14.84
N ALA A 120 7.82 25.50 -15.43
CA ALA A 120 7.96 25.35 -16.86
C ALA A 120 8.90 24.19 -17.15
N ASP A 121 8.53 23.36 -18.10
CA ASP A 121 9.30 22.20 -18.55
C ASP A 121 9.85 22.47 -19.95
N LYS A 122 11.17 22.53 -20.11
CA LYS A 122 11.81 22.80 -21.40
C LYS A 122 12.79 21.69 -21.79
N PRO A 123 12.77 21.27 -23.05
CA PRO A 123 13.77 20.35 -23.57
C PRO A 123 15.15 20.99 -23.49
N SER A 124 16.11 20.22 -23.05
CA SER A 124 17.50 20.65 -22.91
C SER A 124 18.46 19.52 -23.23
N LEU A 125 19.71 19.85 -23.50
CA LEU A 125 20.76 18.90 -23.76
C LEU A 125 21.91 19.13 -22.80
N LEU A 126 22.37 18.09 -22.14
CA LEU A 126 23.59 18.07 -21.36
C LEU A 126 24.72 17.51 -22.21
N LEU A 127 25.85 18.22 -22.27
CA LEU A 127 27.05 17.69 -22.88
C LEU A 127 27.76 16.80 -21.86
N SER A 128 27.81 15.50 -22.11
CA SER A 128 28.53 14.52 -21.33
C SER A 128 29.72 14.01 -22.15
N ASN A 129 30.91 14.05 -21.60
CA ASN A 129 32.16 13.53 -22.14
C ASN A 129 32.36 13.67 -23.69
N GLU A 130 31.57 13.03 -24.51
CA GLU A 130 31.59 13.13 -25.99
C GLU A 130 30.17 13.12 -26.61
N ASP A 131 29.12 12.88 -25.82
CA ASP A 131 27.74 12.74 -26.30
C ASP A 131 26.80 13.76 -25.67
N PHE A 132 25.66 14.00 -26.33
CA PHE A 132 24.59 14.83 -25.81
C PHE A 132 23.48 13.96 -25.21
N GLU A 133 23.16 14.19 -23.93
CA GLU A 133 22.00 13.60 -23.29
C GLU A 133 20.80 14.54 -23.36
N SER A 134 19.67 14.03 -23.84
CA SER A 134 18.41 14.77 -23.88
C SER A 134 17.74 14.75 -22.50
N LEU A 135 17.43 15.91 -21.96
CA LEU A 135 16.87 16.10 -20.64
C LEU A 135 15.72 17.12 -20.67
N ILE A 136 14.88 17.07 -19.67
CA ILE A 136 13.86 18.09 -19.39
C ILE A 136 14.37 18.99 -18.27
N PHE A 137 14.55 20.26 -18.56
CA PHE A 137 14.82 21.27 -17.54
C PHE A 137 13.50 21.75 -16.97
N ARG A 138 13.19 21.38 -15.72
CA ARG A 138 12.03 21.83 -14.99
C ARG A 138 12.38 23.03 -14.12
N GLY A 139 11.97 24.20 -14.56
CA GLY A 139 12.06 25.43 -13.78
C GLY A 139 10.91 25.52 -12.80
N LEU A 140 11.22 25.72 -11.51
CA LEU A 140 10.26 25.82 -10.41
C LEU A 140 10.29 27.25 -9.85
N ASP A 141 9.16 27.75 -9.38
CA ASP A 141 9.09 29.00 -8.66
C ASP A 141 9.40 28.84 -7.16
N ASN A 142 9.48 29.97 -6.45
CA ASN A 142 9.82 29.98 -5.03
C ASN A 142 8.71 29.44 -4.11
N ASN A 143 7.50 29.20 -4.61
CA ASN A 143 6.38 28.63 -3.85
C ASN A 143 6.38 27.11 -3.85
N TYR A 144 7.26 26.47 -4.63
CA TYR A 144 7.43 25.04 -4.60
C TYR A 144 7.89 24.57 -3.21
N ASP A 145 7.26 23.52 -2.68
CA ASP A 145 7.60 22.97 -1.36
C ASP A 145 8.89 22.13 -1.41
N ILE A 146 10.02 22.84 -1.48
CA ILE A 146 11.35 22.24 -1.49
C ILE A 146 11.60 21.42 -0.21
N LYS A 147 10.99 21.77 0.93
CA LYS A 147 11.18 21.03 2.17
C LYS A 147 10.71 19.58 2.03
N LYS A 148 9.51 19.39 1.50
CA LYS A 148 8.94 18.05 1.30
C LYS A 148 9.78 17.24 0.32
N PHE A 149 10.22 17.86 -0.76
CA PHE A 149 11.12 17.22 -1.72
C PHE A 149 12.49 16.88 -1.08
N ASN A 150 13.08 17.81 -0.31
CA ASN A 150 14.35 17.60 0.37
C ASN A 150 14.29 16.45 1.39
N GLU A 151 13.24 16.39 2.20
CA GLU A 151 13.07 15.36 3.22
C GLU A 151 12.97 13.97 2.63
N LEU A 152 12.35 13.83 1.46
CA LEU A 152 12.08 12.54 0.83
C LEU A 152 13.20 12.09 -0.12
N PHE A 153 13.78 13.00 -0.90
CA PHE A 153 14.57 12.64 -2.06
C PHE A 153 16.01 13.13 -2.06
N ILE A 154 16.38 14.16 -1.27
CA ILE A 154 17.77 14.63 -1.29
C ILE A 154 18.66 13.73 -0.45
N LYS A 155 19.67 13.14 -1.09
CA LYS A 155 20.63 12.21 -0.45
C LYS A 155 21.93 12.92 0.00
N ASN A 156 22.42 13.90 -0.78
CA ASN A 156 23.62 14.66 -0.49
C ASN A 156 23.43 16.13 -0.87
N GLY A 157 23.64 17.04 0.06
CA GLY A 157 23.54 18.47 -0.18
C GLY A 157 23.10 19.23 1.06
N LYS A 158 23.26 20.54 1.02
CA LYS A 158 22.73 21.42 2.06
C LYS A 158 21.20 21.48 1.92
N ASN A 159 20.49 21.59 3.04
CA ASN A 159 19.06 21.94 3.07
C ASN A 159 18.87 23.26 2.31
N LEU A 160 18.34 23.16 1.09
CA LEU A 160 18.14 24.31 0.23
C LEU A 160 16.72 24.79 0.41
N ASN A 161 16.58 25.95 0.98
CA ASN A 161 15.27 26.57 1.14
C ASN A 161 14.71 27.09 -0.20
N GLN A 162 15.58 27.33 -1.21
CA GLN A 162 15.19 27.81 -2.54
C GLN A 162 16.32 27.60 -3.55
N ILE A 163 15.99 27.15 -4.75
CA ILE A 163 16.91 27.09 -5.89
C ILE A 163 17.05 28.51 -6.44
N LYS A 164 18.26 29.09 -6.39
CA LYS A 164 18.52 30.39 -6.94
C LYS A 164 18.73 30.34 -8.45
N LYS A 165 18.71 31.48 -9.09
CA LYS A 165 19.05 31.62 -10.52
C LYS A 165 20.45 31.06 -10.82
N ASN A 166 20.57 30.31 -11.92
CA ASN A 166 21.76 29.53 -12.33
C ASN A 166 22.18 28.41 -11.35
N GLU A 167 21.28 27.94 -10.48
CA GLU A 167 21.50 26.80 -9.63
C GLU A 167 20.57 25.67 -10.03
N ILE A 168 21.05 24.42 -9.94
CA ILE A 168 20.25 23.23 -10.29
C ILE A 168 20.45 22.09 -9.31
N LEU A 169 19.42 21.21 -9.24
CA LEU A 169 19.50 19.89 -8.68
C LEU A 169 19.46 18.87 -9.83
N ILE A 170 20.29 17.85 -9.74
CA ILE A 170 20.29 16.71 -10.67
C ILE A 170 20.12 15.41 -9.89
N SER A 171 19.70 14.34 -10.57
CA SER A 171 19.61 13.05 -9.89
C SER A 171 20.99 12.48 -9.59
N SER A 172 21.11 11.66 -8.55
CA SER A 172 22.33 10.92 -8.24
C SER A 172 22.75 10.00 -9.40
N LEU A 173 21.77 9.44 -10.10
CA LEU A 173 21.99 8.59 -11.26
C LEU A 173 22.62 9.36 -12.44
N LEU A 174 22.08 10.54 -12.75
CA LEU A 174 22.61 11.41 -13.80
C LEU A 174 24.02 11.90 -13.43
N ALA A 175 24.24 12.24 -12.16
CA ALA A 175 25.54 12.68 -11.66
C ALA A 175 26.61 11.59 -11.81
N GLN A 176 26.30 10.35 -11.40
CA GLN A 176 27.22 9.22 -11.51
C GLN A 176 27.54 8.88 -12.96
N ARG A 177 26.55 8.89 -13.85
CA ARG A 177 26.72 8.55 -15.27
C ARG A 177 27.62 9.55 -16.00
N ASN A 178 27.61 10.80 -15.56
CA ASN A 178 28.32 11.91 -16.21
C ASN A 178 29.52 12.44 -15.43
N ASP A 179 29.95 11.76 -14.35
CA ASP A 179 31.04 12.17 -13.46
C ASP A 179 30.91 13.63 -12.99
N ILE A 180 29.67 14.02 -12.55
CA ILE A 180 29.36 15.37 -12.10
C ILE A 180 29.45 15.45 -10.57
N ASP A 181 30.30 16.36 -10.08
CA ASP A 181 30.49 16.59 -8.66
C ASP A 181 29.59 17.73 -8.12
N LEU A 182 29.39 17.70 -6.80
CA LEU A 182 28.67 18.75 -6.09
C LEU A 182 29.43 20.09 -6.21
N ASN A 183 28.70 21.17 -6.44
CA ASN A 183 29.24 22.52 -6.71
C ASN A 183 29.95 22.68 -8.06
N GLN A 184 30.01 21.67 -8.88
CA GLN A 184 30.51 21.76 -10.25
C GLN A 184 29.62 22.66 -11.11
N LYS A 185 30.19 23.35 -12.08
CA LYS A 185 29.47 24.10 -13.11
C LYS A 185 29.36 23.24 -14.37
N ILE A 186 28.15 22.99 -14.82
CA ILE A 186 27.86 22.26 -16.06
C ILE A 186 27.19 23.18 -17.07
N ARG A 187 27.35 22.86 -18.35
CA ARG A 187 26.74 23.60 -19.46
C ARG A 187 25.52 22.83 -19.99
N ILE A 188 24.39 23.53 -20.04
CA ILE A 188 23.13 22.99 -20.57
C ILE A 188 22.77 23.81 -21.80
N PHE A 189 22.37 23.11 -22.85
CA PHE A 189 22.00 23.66 -24.14
C PHE A 189 20.50 23.69 -24.26
N PHE A 190 19.95 24.82 -24.66
CA PHE A 190 18.53 25.02 -24.88
C PHE A 190 18.27 25.39 -26.34
N ASN A 191 17.31 24.75 -26.96
CA ASN A 191 16.87 25.12 -28.29
C ASN A 191 15.65 26.05 -28.17
N LYS A 192 15.80 27.32 -28.50
CA LYS A 192 14.72 28.30 -28.44
C LYS A 192 13.74 28.18 -29.60
N ASP A 193 14.27 27.85 -30.79
CA ASP A 193 13.54 27.66 -32.04
C ASP A 193 14.21 26.56 -32.86
N PHE A 194 13.45 25.63 -33.38
CA PHE A 194 13.98 24.59 -34.28
C PHE A 194 14.64 25.17 -35.54
N SER A 195 14.40 26.42 -35.84
CA SER A 195 15.02 27.14 -36.96
C SER A 195 16.40 27.76 -36.63
N GLN A 196 16.78 27.88 -35.34
CA GLN A 196 18.06 28.42 -34.91
C GLN A 196 19.18 27.38 -35.06
N LYS A 197 20.24 27.75 -35.83
CA LYS A 197 21.41 26.89 -36.03
C LYS A 197 22.31 26.75 -34.80
N ILE A 198 22.21 27.68 -33.82
CA ILE A 198 23.06 27.70 -32.62
C ILE A 198 22.19 27.65 -31.38
N PRO A 199 22.29 26.57 -30.56
CA PRO A 199 21.55 26.49 -29.32
C PRO A 199 22.03 27.54 -28.28
N ASN A 200 21.11 27.97 -27.43
CA ASN A 200 21.44 28.85 -26.30
C ASN A 200 22.14 28.04 -25.21
N VAL A 201 23.35 28.40 -24.85
CA VAL A 201 24.16 27.69 -23.83
C VAL A 201 24.14 28.46 -22.52
N ARG A 202 23.81 27.79 -21.43
CA ARG A 202 23.86 28.36 -20.08
C ARG A 202 24.68 27.48 -19.15
N SER A 203 25.38 28.16 -18.22
CA SER A 203 26.17 27.46 -17.20
C SER A 203 25.43 27.48 -15.87
N PHE A 204 25.20 26.28 -15.30
CA PHE A 204 24.49 26.07 -14.05
C PHE A 204 25.41 25.44 -13.00
N LYS A 205 25.26 25.84 -11.75
CA LYS A 205 25.94 25.23 -10.62
C LYS A 205 25.10 24.13 -10.02
N VAL A 206 25.65 22.91 -9.93
CA VAL A 206 25.01 21.79 -9.27
C VAL A 206 25.10 21.97 -7.75
N ILE A 207 23.94 22.11 -7.10
CA ILE A 207 23.87 22.44 -5.67
C ILE A 207 23.40 21.28 -4.80
N GLY A 208 22.93 20.19 -5.42
CA GLY A 208 22.51 18.99 -4.72
C GLY A 208 22.12 17.86 -5.65
N PHE A 209 22.06 16.67 -5.06
CA PHE A 209 21.65 15.45 -5.75
C PHE A 209 20.35 14.92 -5.14
N PHE A 210 19.42 14.51 -6.00
CA PHE A 210 18.18 13.86 -5.60
C PHE A 210 18.11 12.43 -6.13
N GLU A 211 17.26 11.61 -5.51
CA GLU A 211 16.96 10.25 -5.95
C GLU A 211 15.50 9.93 -5.58
N THR A 212 14.66 9.84 -6.61
CA THR A 212 13.21 9.62 -6.41
C THR A 212 12.83 8.15 -6.49
N GLU A 213 13.74 7.31 -6.99
CA GLU A 213 13.51 5.90 -7.33
C GLU A 213 12.53 5.71 -8.50
N PHE A 214 12.12 6.80 -9.17
CA PHE A 214 11.42 6.78 -10.45
C PHE A 214 12.43 7.03 -11.56
N LEU A 215 12.86 5.96 -12.22
CA LEU A 215 13.94 6.03 -13.21
C LEU A 215 13.65 6.98 -14.37
N GLU A 216 12.39 7.04 -14.83
CA GLU A 216 12.01 8.02 -15.86
C GLU A 216 12.26 9.46 -15.42
N PHE A 217 11.97 9.77 -14.16
CA PHE A 217 12.22 11.10 -13.61
C PHE A 217 13.72 11.32 -13.38
N ASP A 218 14.37 10.37 -12.72
CA ASP A 218 15.79 10.48 -12.34
C ASP A 218 16.73 10.49 -13.55
N ASN A 219 16.38 9.82 -14.64
CA ASN A 219 17.19 9.83 -15.87
C ASN A 219 17.02 11.09 -16.72
N ASN A 220 15.85 11.73 -16.66
CA ASN A 220 15.48 12.70 -17.68
C ASN A 220 15.24 14.12 -17.15
N VAL A 221 15.14 14.34 -15.83
CA VAL A 221 14.74 15.64 -15.29
C VAL A 221 15.85 16.31 -14.50
N ILE A 222 16.08 17.59 -14.83
CA ILE A 222 16.90 18.53 -14.04
C ILE A 222 15.96 19.55 -13.42
N LEU A 223 16.13 19.85 -12.13
CA LEU A 223 15.36 20.87 -11.43
C LEU A 223 16.15 22.16 -11.33
N GLY A 224 15.55 23.27 -11.77
CA GLY A 224 16.14 24.61 -11.74
C GLY A 224 15.13 25.70 -11.36
N ASN A 225 15.50 26.94 -11.50
CA ASN A 225 14.63 28.08 -11.24
C ASN A 225 13.85 28.47 -12.50
N ILE A 226 12.55 28.80 -12.37
CA ILE A 226 11.72 29.23 -13.50
C ILE A 226 12.21 30.51 -14.16
N GLU A 227 12.87 31.39 -13.38
CA GLU A 227 13.45 32.64 -13.90
C GLU A 227 14.56 32.40 -14.93
N ASP A 228 15.28 31.28 -14.84
CA ASP A 228 16.26 30.91 -15.86
C ASP A 228 15.60 30.62 -17.20
N ILE A 229 14.43 29.94 -17.19
CA ILE A 229 13.63 29.68 -18.40
C ILE A 229 13.09 30.98 -18.99
N LYS A 230 12.55 31.88 -18.16
CA LYS A 230 12.05 33.18 -18.62
C LYS A 230 13.14 33.99 -19.33
N ASP A 231 14.35 34.02 -18.77
CA ASP A 231 15.48 34.69 -19.41
C ASP A 231 15.89 34.05 -20.74
N ILE A 232 15.95 32.72 -20.78
CA ILE A 232 16.40 31.99 -21.98
C ILE A 232 15.39 32.16 -23.11
N TYR A 233 14.09 32.07 -22.83
CA TYR A 233 13.02 32.11 -23.81
C TYR A 233 12.40 33.51 -24.00
N SER A 234 12.88 34.52 -23.27
CA SER A 234 12.39 35.91 -23.29
C SER A 234 10.89 35.97 -22.94
N TRP A 235 10.49 35.23 -21.90
CA TRP A 235 9.14 35.23 -21.36
C TRP A 235 8.94 36.46 -20.45
N GLU A 236 7.71 36.96 -20.39
CA GLU A 236 7.34 38.04 -19.48
C GLU A 236 7.19 37.54 -18.03
N ASN A 237 7.12 38.47 -17.07
CA ASN A 237 7.02 38.13 -15.65
C ASN A 237 5.74 37.32 -15.32
N ASN A 238 4.67 37.52 -16.09
CA ASN A 238 3.39 36.82 -15.93
C ASN A 238 3.32 35.53 -16.72
N ASP A 239 4.32 35.19 -17.50
CA ASP A 239 4.38 33.98 -18.28
C ASP A 239 4.84 32.81 -17.43
N ILE A 240 4.12 31.71 -17.52
CA ILE A 240 4.43 30.44 -16.88
C ILE A 240 4.16 29.31 -17.87
N GLY A 241 4.81 28.17 -17.68
CA GLY A 241 4.50 26.97 -18.48
C GLY A 241 3.28 26.22 -17.95
N ASN A 242 3.27 26.02 -16.64
CA ASN A 242 2.24 25.25 -15.94
C ASN A 242 1.89 25.94 -14.63
N LEU A 243 0.61 25.96 -14.29
CA LEU A 243 0.13 26.26 -12.96
C LEU A 243 -0.13 24.93 -12.23
N ASN A 244 0.51 24.77 -11.09
CA ASN A 244 0.49 23.54 -10.29
C ASN A 244 -0.32 23.78 -9.02
N ILE A 245 -1.28 22.89 -8.74
CA ILE A 245 -2.19 22.99 -7.60
C ILE A 245 -1.98 21.77 -6.70
N ILE A 246 -1.79 22.02 -5.40
CA ILE A 246 -1.77 20.98 -4.38
C ILE A 246 -3.11 21.01 -3.64
N ILE A 247 -3.88 19.96 -3.77
CA ILE A 247 -5.21 19.81 -3.18
C ILE A 247 -5.10 19.37 -1.72
N LYS A 248 -5.95 19.94 -0.86
CA LYS A 248 -5.95 19.62 0.56
C LYS A 248 -6.40 18.18 0.83
N ASN A 249 -7.47 17.75 0.18
CA ASN A 249 -7.98 16.38 0.27
C ASN A 249 -7.79 15.64 -1.07
N LYS A 250 -6.95 14.61 -1.07
CA LYS A 250 -6.58 13.87 -2.29
C LYS A 250 -7.75 13.13 -2.95
N ASP A 251 -8.82 12.85 -2.21
CA ASP A 251 -10.00 12.18 -2.75
C ASP A 251 -10.79 13.09 -3.72
N ASP A 252 -10.62 14.42 -3.62
CA ASP A 252 -11.33 15.39 -4.44
C ASP A 252 -10.63 15.70 -5.77
N ILE A 253 -9.41 15.20 -6.00
CA ILE A 253 -8.58 15.53 -7.17
C ILE A 253 -9.32 15.26 -8.49
N ILE A 254 -9.93 14.07 -8.64
CA ILE A 254 -10.64 13.68 -9.87
C ILE A 254 -11.88 14.54 -10.09
N ALA A 255 -12.59 14.87 -9.01
CA ALA A 255 -13.75 15.75 -9.09
C ALA A 255 -13.36 17.17 -9.52
N TYR A 256 -12.28 17.71 -8.96
CA TYR A 256 -11.77 19.03 -9.33
C TYR A 256 -11.22 19.07 -10.77
N GLU A 257 -10.49 18.04 -11.21
CA GLU A 257 -10.06 17.93 -12.62
C GLU A 257 -11.26 18.04 -13.58
N LYS A 258 -12.33 17.31 -13.28
CA LYS A 258 -13.55 17.33 -14.10
C LYS A 258 -14.25 18.69 -14.07
N THR A 259 -14.35 19.32 -12.90
CA THR A 259 -14.96 20.65 -12.74
C THR A 259 -14.16 21.70 -13.52
N LEU A 260 -12.82 21.70 -13.38
CA LEU A 260 -11.94 22.62 -14.09
C LEU A 260 -12.05 22.46 -15.61
N ASN A 261 -12.07 21.24 -16.12
CA ASN A 261 -12.20 20.98 -17.55
C ASN A 261 -13.61 21.30 -18.10
N SER A 262 -14.62 21.49 -17.24
CA SER A 262 -15.93 22.00 -17.63
C SER A 262 -16.05 23.53 -17.56
N SER A 263 -15.03 24.22 -17.04
CA SER A 263 -14.99 25.69 -16.95
C SER A 263 -14.93 26.31 -18.33
N SER A 264 -15.75 27.35 -18.54
CA SER A 264 -15.74 28.10 -19.80
C SER A 264 -14.41 28.80 -20.05
N TYR A 265 -13.77 29.30 -18.97
CA TYR A 265 -12.47 29.98 -19.08
C TYR A 265 -11.38 29.10 -19.64
N LEU A 266 -11.23 27.85 -19.15
CA LEU A 266 -10.22 26.95 -19.66
C LEU A 266 -10.46 26.59 -21.13
N ASN A 267 -11.72 26.33 -21.48
CA ASN A 267 -12.10 25.97 -22.84
C ASN A 267 -11.89 27.11 -23.85
N GLU A 268 -12.21 28.33 -23.47
CA GLU A 268 -12.05 29.53 -24.35
C GLU A 268 -10.58 29.89 -24.57
N ASN A 269 -9.68 29.55 -23.65
CA ASN A 269 -8.25 29.86 -23.72
C ASN A 269 -7.38 28.67 -24.12
N ASP A 270 -7.95 27.58 -24.59
CA ASP A 270 -7.25 26.34 -24.97
C ASP A 270 -6.38 25.78 -23.84
N LEU A 271 -6.91 25.88 -22.61
CA LEU A 271 -6.27 25.37 -21.41
C LEU A 271 -6.93 24.08 -20.96
N ARG A 272 -6.14 23.21 -20.33
CA ARG A 272 -6.64 21.95 -19.78
C ARG A 272 -6.06 21.72 -18.38
N ALA A 273 -6.90 21.18 -17.50
CA ALA A 273 -6.47 20.62 -16.23
C ALA A 273 -6.17 19.12 -16.40
N SER A 274 -5.04 18.67 -15.89
CA SER A 274 -4.67 17.26 -15.85
C SER A 274 -4.23 16.87 -14.44
N SER A 275 -4.86 15.86 -13.87
CA SER A 275 -4.50 15.36 -12.56
C SER A 275 -3.25 14.45 -12.63
N VAL A 276 -2.63 14.25 -11.47
CA VAL A 276 -1.54 13.27 -11.34
C VAL A 276 -2.00 11.87 -11.76
N PHE A 277 -3.29 11.55 -11.57
CA PHE A 277 -3.88 10.28 -12.00
C PHE A 277 -3.96 10.15 -13.52
N SER A 278 -4.48 11.17 -14.20
CA SER A 278 -4.62 11.19 -15.65
C SER A 278 -3.25 11.22 -16.35
N LYS A 279 -2.30 11.97 -15.80
CA LYS A 279 -0.95 12.09 -16.37
C LYS A 279 -0.13 10.81 -16.21
N ASN A 280 -0.34 10.04 -15.15
CA ASN A 280 0.42 8.83 -14.81
C ASN A 280 -0.49 7.59 -14.76
N GLU A 281 -1.44 7.49 -15.67
CA GLU A 281 -2.47 6.45 -15.68
C GLU A 281 -1.88 5.04 -15.65
N ASN A 282 -0.79 4.80 -16.36
CA ASN A 282 -0.12 3.49 -16.39
C ASN A 282 0.35 3.05 -14.99
N ILE A 283 0.95 3.96 -14.22
CA ILE A 283 1.44 3.66 -12.87
C ILE A 283 0.27 3.41 -11.92
N PHE A 284 -0.77 4.25 -11.97
CA PHE A 284 -1.95 4.08 -11.11
C PHE A 284 -2.76 2.83 -11.46
N ASN A 285 -2.87 2.47 -12.73
CA ASN A 285 -3.48 1.22 -13.18
C ASN A 285 -2.67 0.01 -12.69
N TRP A 286 -1.34 0.05 -12.82
CA TRP A 286 -0.46 -0.99 -12.28
C TRP A 286 -0.60 -1.13 -10.76
N ILE A 287 -0.64 -0.04 -10.00
CA ILE A 287 -0.88 -0.05 -8.56
C ILE A 287 -2.23 -0.69 -8.22
N SER A 288 -3.27 -0.47 -9.01
CA SER A 288 -4.60 -1.03 -8.78
C SER A 288 -4.65 -2.56 -8.88
N ILE A 289 -3.74 -3.16 -9.65
CA ILE A 289 -3.62 -4.62 -9.79
C ILE A 289 -3.30 -5.28 -8.43
N PHE A 290 -2.59 -4.57 -7.53
CA PHE A 290 -2.31 -5.10 -6.20
C PHE A 290 -3.59 -5.39 -5.39
N ASP A 291 -4.66 -4.60 -5.53
CA ASP A 291 -5.93 -4.84 -4.84
C ASP A 291 -6.54 -6.18 -5.29
N PHE A 292 -6.50 -6.47 -6.59
CA PHE A 292 -6.99 -7.73 -7.14
C PHE A 292 -6.15 -8.92 -6.67
N ASN A 293 -4.83 -8.79 -6.70
CA ASN A 293 -3.91 -9.82 -6.22
C ASN A 293 -4.11 -10.13 -4.73
N ILE A 294 -4.29 -9.10 -3.90
CA ILE A 294 -4.58 -9.26 -2.47
C ILE A 294 -5.87 -10.06 -2.28
N ILE A 295 -6.95 -9.73 -3.00
CA ILE A 295 -8.23 -10.43 -2.91
C ILE A 295 -8.08 -11.91 -3.27
N ILE A 296 -7.36 -12.22 -4.35
CA ILE A 296 -7.11 -13.61 -4.77
C ILE A 296 -6.36 -14.37 -3.67
N ILE A 297 -5.23 -13.82 -3.19
CA ILE A 297 -4.39 -14.49 -2.18
C ILE A 297 -5.20 -14.73 -0.90
N VAL A 298 -5.91 -13.72 -0.42
CA VAL A 298 -6.77 -13.82 0.78
C VAL A 298 -7.84 -14.89 0.59
N SER A 299 -8.50 -14.93 -0.57
CA SER A 299 -9.55 -15.92 -0.89
C SER A 299 -9.00 -17.34 -0.90
N VAL A 300 -7.86 -17.57 -1.54
CA VAL A 300 -7.19 -18.88 -1.59
C VAL A 300 -6.77 -19.32 -0.18
N MET A 301 -6.18 -18.42 0.61
CA MET A 301 -5.74 -18.74 1.97
C MET A 301 -6.90 -19.08 2.90
N ILE A 302 -8.03 -18.37 2.79
CA ILE A 302 -9.26 -18.70 3.51
C ILE A 302 -9.77 -20.09 3.10
N LEU A 303 -9.80 -20.40 1.80
CA LEU A 303 -10.23 -21.69 1.29
C LEU A 303 -9.37 -22.84 1.86
N VAL A 304 -8.05 -22.70 1.82
CA VAL A 304 -7.11 -23.68 2.38
C VAL A 304 -7.35 -23.88 3.87
N ALA A 305 -7.51 -22.78 4.63
CA ALA A 305 -7.79 -22.86 6.06
C ALA A 305 -9.13 -23.58 6.35
N VAL A 306 -10.16 -23.27 5.59
CA VAL A 306 -11.49 -23.89 5.69
C VAL A 306 -11.40 -25.40 5.47
N VAL A 307 -10.77 -25.84 4.39
CA VAL A 307 -10.60 -27.28 4.08
C VAL A 307 -9.86 -27.99 5.21
N ASN A 308 -8.78 -27.41 5.72
CA ASN A 308 -8.00 -27.99 6.81
C ASN A 308 -8.80 -28.07 8.13
N ILE A 309 -9.63 -27.08 8.44
CA ILE A 309 -10.54 -27.11 9.62
C ILE A 309 -11.56 -28.24 9.47
N ILE A 310 -12.17 -28.39 8.29
CA ILE A 310 -13.14 -29.46 8.02
C ILE A 310 -12.48 -30.84 8.22
N ILE A 311 -11.33 -31.07 7.63
CA ILE A 311 -10.58 -32.33 7.76
C ILE A 311 -10.27 -32.61 9.23
N ALA A 312 -9.76 -31.61 9.97
CA ALA A 312 -9.45 -31.77 11.38
C ALA A 312 -10.66 -32.19 12.21
N LEU A 313 -11.80 -31.56 11.96
CA LEU A 313 -13.04 -31.88 12.65
C LEU A 313 -13.56 -33.28 12.30
N MET A 314 -13.55 -33.65 11.01
CA MET A 314 -13.96 -34.96 10.59
C MET A 314 -13.16 -36.07 11.28
N VAL A 315 -11.83 -35.94 11.26
CA VAL A 315 -10.98 -36.94 11.92
C VAL A 315 -11.24 -37.00 13.42
N LEU A 316 -11.38 -35.83 14.06
CA LEU A 316 -11.68 -35.75 15.48
C LEU A 316 -13.04 -36.44 15.82
N ILE A 317 -14.04 -36.27 14.97
CA ILE A 317 -15.36 -36.92 15.14
C ILE A 317 -15.24 -38.43 14.98
N PHE A 318 -14.55 -38.90 13.93
CA PHE A 318 -14.37 -40.34 13.70
C PHE A 318 -13.62 -41.03 14.84
N GLU A 319 -12.54 -40.40 15.35
CA GLU A 319 -11.77 -40.95 16.48
C GLU A 319 -12.60 -41.03 17.78
N ARG A 320 -13.55 -40.10 17.96
CA ARG A 320 -14.39 -40.02 19.15
C ARG A 320 -15.79 -40.66 18.99
N ASN A 321 -16.00 -41.43 17.94
CA ASN A 321 -17.30 -42.07 17.68
C ASN A 321 -17.82 -42.89 18.86
N LYS A 322 -16.97 -43.70 19.51
CA LYS A 322 -17.37 -44.50 20.70
C LYS A 322 -17.85 -43.58 21.84
N MET A 323 -17.17 -42.48 22.09
CA MET A 323 -17.58 -41.52 23.10
C MET A 323 -18.91 -40.85 22.75
N ILE A 324 -19.09 -40.48 21.47
CA ILE A 324 -20.36 -39.91 20.97
C ILE A 324 -21.49 -40.88 21.18
N GLY A 325 -21.27 -42.17 20.88
CA GLY A 325 -22.25 -43.26 21.11
C GLY A 325 -22.65 -43.37 22.58
N ILE A 326 -21.67 -43.38 23.50
CA ILE A 326 -21.92 -43.42 24.95
C ILE A 326 -22.70 -42.21 25.41
N LEU A 327 -22.31 -41.00 25.00
CA LEU A 327 -23.02 -39.78 25.36
C LEU A 327 -24.47 -39.78 24.86
N LYS A 328 -24.73 -40.28 23.66
CA LYS A 328 -26.07 -40.41 23.09
C LYS A 328 -26.91 -41.45 23.85
N SER A 329 -26.32 -42.58 24.26
CA SER A 329 -27.03 -43.59 25.05
C SER A 329 -27.37 -43.09 26.46
N MET A 330 -26.61 -42.15 26.98
CA MET A 330 -26.92 -41.45 28.23
C MET A 330 -27.91 -40.27 28.08
N GLY A 331 -28.51 -40.09 26.90
CA GLY A 331 -29.50 -39.05 26.63
C GLY A 331 -28.94 -37.69 26.17
N ALA A 332 -27.66 -37.63 25.82
CA ALA A 332 -27.10 -36.39 25.27
C ALA A 332 -27.71 -36.05 23.89
N ASN A 333 -28.27 -34.86 23.78
CA ASN A 333 -28.82 -34.40 22.52
C ASN A 333 -27.70 -33.94 21.55
N ASN A 334 -28.02 -33.89 20.26
CA ASN A 334 -27.08 -33.50 19.23
C ASN A 334 -26.48 -32.10 19.44
N ASN A 335 -27.23 -31.18 20.06
CA ASN A 335 -26.74 -29.80 20.35
C ASN A 335 -25.66 -29.81 21.43
N LEU A 336 -25.71 -30.69 22.42
CA LEU A 336 -24.67 -30.82 23.44
C LEU A 336 -23.35 -31.31 22.80
N ILE A 337 -23.44 -32.35 21.98
CA ILE A 337 -22.31 -32.94 21.26
C ILE A 337 -21.68 -31.86 20.34
N ARG A 338 -22.51 -31.15 19.57
CA ARG A 338 -22.12 -30.06 18.72
C ARG A 338 -21.32 -29.01 19.47
N LYS A 339 -21.78 -28.51 20.60
CA LYS A 339 -21.11 -27.52 21.42
C LYS A 339 -19.70 -27.96 21.89
N ILE A 340 -19.55 -29.27 22.24
CA ILE A 340 -18.24 -29.83 22.65
C ILE A 340 -17.19 -29.68 21.52
N PHE A 341 -17.60 -30.08 20.30
CA PHE A 341 -16.68 -29.98 19.15
C PHE A 341 -16.47 -28.56 18.65
N LEU A 342 -17.48 -27.68 18.77
CA LEU A 342 -17.34 -26.26 18.50
C LEU A 342 -16.25 -25.63 19.37
N TYR A 343 -16.24 -25.93 20.67
CA TYR A 343 -15.16 -25.47 21.57
C TYR A 343 -13.79 -25.99 21.13
N LYS A 344 -13.73 -27.22 20.61
CA LYS A 344 -12.45 -27.79 20.13
C LYS A 344 -11.99 -27.14 18.83
N GLY A 345 -12.90 -26.90 17.90
CA GLY A 345 -12.62 -26.15 16.66
C GLY A 345 -12.19 -24.71 16.95
N ALA A 346 -12.89 -24.02 17.85
CA ALA A 346 -12.52 -22.69 18.29
C ALA A 346 -11.12 -22.63 18.93
N ASP A 347 -10.73 -23.64 19.72
CA ASP A 347 -9.38 -23.74 20.29
C ASP A 347 -8.29 -23.82 19.21
N ILE A 348 -8.54 -24.57 18.13
CA ILE A 348 -7.63 -24.68 16.97
C ILE A 348 -7.49 -23.32 16.30
N ILE A 349 -8.61 -22.65 16.03
CA ILE A 349 -8.65 -21.36 15.34
C ILE A 349 -7.96 -20.29 16.17
N ILE A 350 -8.31 -20.16 17.46
CA ILE A 350 -7.71 -19.15 18.34
C ILE A 350 -6.20 -19.34 18.46
N LYS A 351 -5.71 -20.55 18.64
CA LYS A 351 -4.28 -20.85 18.68
C LYS A 351 -3.60 -20.57 17.36
N GLY A 352 -4.20 -20.95 16.25
CA GLY A 352 -3.69 -20.66 14.91
C GLY A 352 -3.57 -19.15 14.67
N LEU A 353 -4.61 -18.38 15.00
CA LEU A 353 -4.58 -16.93 14.89
C LEU A 353 -3.50 -16.30 15.78
N LEU A 354 -3.39 -16.75 17.04
CA LEU A 354 -2.36 -16.22 17.95
C LEU A 354 -0.95 -16.47 17.39
N TYR A 355 -0.64 -17.67 16.96
CA TYR A 355 0.67 -17.98 16.40
C TYR A 355 0.93 -17.24 15.08
N GLY A 356 -0.06 -17.17 14.19
CA GLY A 356 0.06 -16.45 12.93
C GLY A 356 0.31 -14.95 13.13
N ASN A 357 -0.44 -14.30 14.03
CA ASN A 357 -0.23 -12.89 14.36
C ASN A 357 1.14 -12.65 15.03
N ILE A 358 1.56 -13.50 15.97
CA ILE A 358 2.88 -13.36 16.63
C ILE A 358 3.99 -13.43 15.58
N ILE A 359 3.97 -14.42 14.70
CA ILE A 359 4.98 -14.58 13.65
C ILE A 359 4.95 -13.38 12.70
N PHE A 360 3.76 -12.89 12.31
CA PHE A 360 3.60 -11.70 11.48
C PHE A 360 4.30 -10.49 12.11
N PHE A 361 4.02 -10.17 13.37
CA PHE A 361 4.64 -9.02 14.03
C PHE A 361 6.16 -9.18 14.18
N ILE A 362 6.67 -10.41 14.40
CA ILE A 362 8.10 -10.66 14.43
C ILE A 362 8.73 -10.36 13.07
N ILE A 363 8.14 -10.84 11.97
CA ILE A 363 8.63 -10.58 10.61
C ILE A 363 8.65 -9.09 10.31
N VAL A 364 7.55 -8.39 10.62
CA VAL A 364 7.46 -6.94 10.41
C VAL A 364 8.48 -6.17 11.24
N PHE A 365 8.67 -6.56 12.50
CA PHE A 365 9.68 -5.94 13.37
C PHE A 365 11.08 -6.12 12.81
N ILE A 366 11.44 -7.34 12.38
CA ILE A 366 12.73 -7.63 11.78
C ILE A 366 12.93 -6.81 10.50
N GLN A 367 11.94 -6.77 9.61
CA GLN A 367 12.05 -6.00 8.37
C GLN A 367 12.22 -4.50 8.62
N LYS A 368 11.42 -3.91 9.52
CA LYS A 368 11.53 -2.47 9.84
C LYS A 368 12.83 -2.09 10.56
N SER A 369 13.43 -3.02 11.33
CA SER A 369 14.67 -2.74 12.07
C SER A 369 15.92 -2.94 11.23
N PHE A 370 15.91 -3.89 10.30
CA PHE A 370 17.12 -4.33 9.59
C PHE A 370 17.04 -4.13 8.07
N ASN A 371 15.87 -3.75 7.51
CA ASN A 371 15.65 -3.57 6.05
C ASN A 371 16.22 -4.74 5.22
N ILE A 372 15.95 -5.99 5.67
CA ILE A 372 16.55 -7.20 5.10
C ILE A 372 16.10 -7.41 3.66
N ILE A 373 14.81 -7.25 3.40
CA ILE A 373 14.23 -7.47 2.09
C ILE A 373 14.26 -6.13 1.36
N LYS A 374 15.15 -6.05 0.37
CA LYS A 374 15.23 -4.94 -0.57
C LYS A 374 14.50 -5.31 -1.85
N LEU A 375 13.94 -4.33 -2.52
CA LEU A 375 13.31 -4.45 -3.82
C LEU A 375 14.20 -3.77 -4.87
N ASN A 376 13.99 -4.13 -6.13
CA ASN A 376 14.58 -3.39 -7.24
C ASN A 376 13.68 -2.17 -7.51
N SER A 377 14.21 -0.96 -7.33
CA SER A 377 13.48 0.28 -7.60
C SER A 377 13.06 0.45 -9.06
N GLU A 378 13.76 -0.20 -9.99
CA GLU A 378 13.38 -0.21 -11.40
C GLU A 378 12.00 -0.85 -11.65
N ASP A 379 11.69 -1.92 -10.90
CA ASP A 379 10.46 -2.68 -11.09
C ASP A 379 9.33 -2.23 -10.15
N TYR A 380 9.70 -1.78 -8.94
CA TYR A 380 8.73 -1.55 -7.85
C TYR A 380 8.64 -0.10 -7.39
N TYR A 381 9.47 0.81 -7.90
CA TYR A 381 9.53 2.22 -7.50
C TYR A 381 9.81 2.45 -6.00
N VAL A 382 10.36 1.44 -5.31
CA VAL A 382 10.65 1.43 -3.87
C VAL A 382 11.84 0.52 -3.61
N ASP A 383 12.84 1.00 -2.85
CA ASP A 383 14.04 0.22 -2.52
C ASP A 383 13.85 -0.80 -1.40
N ILE A 384 12.96 -0.51 -0.44
CA ILE A 384 12.75 -1.32 0.76
C ILE A 384 11.31 -1.80 0.78
N LEU A 385 11.12 -3.12 1.03
CA LEU A 385 9.79 -3.70 1.13
C LEU A 385 8.99 -3.05 2.26
N PRO A 386 7.93 -2.27 1.95
CA PRO A 386 7.15 -1.57 2.96
C PRO A 386 6.10 -2.49 3.58
N PHE A 387 5.86 -2.33 4.88
CA PHE A 387 4.76 -2.97 5.59
C PHE A 387 3.78 -1.92 6.11
N TYR A 388 2.56 -1.94 5.59
CA TYR A 388 1.48 -1.12 6.12
C TYR A 388 0.88 -1.75 7.38
N LEU A 389 0.95 -1.02 8.49
CA LEU A 389 0.43 -1.44 9.78
C LEU A 389 -0.70 -0.51 10.20
N ASP A 390 -1.92 -0.92 9.95
CA ASP A 390 -3.11 -0.26 10.49
C ASP A 390 -3.90 -1.27 11.33
N SER A 391 -4.13 -0.94 12.58
CA SER A 391 -4.85 -1.79 13.53
C SER A 391 -6.26 -2.12 13.06
N LYS A 392 -6.93 -1.21 12.34
CA LYS A 392 -8.29 -1.44 11.81
C LYS A 392 -8.32 -2.60 10.82
N TYR A 393 -7.38 -2.61 9.88
CA TYR A 393 -7.28 -3.68 8.88
C TYR A 393 -6.83 -5.00 9.49
N ILE A 394 -5.86 -4.99 10.39
CA ILE A 394 -5.39 -6.21 11.07
C ILE A 394 -6.54 -6.85 11.86
N VAL A 395 -7.27 -6.06 12.65
CA VAL A 395 -8.43 -6.53 13.40
C VAL A 395 -9.55 -6.99 12.47
N GLY A 396 -9.81 -6.25 11.38
CA GLY A 396 -10.81 -6.59 10.37
C GLY A 396 -10.54 -7.93 9.70
N LEU A 397 -9.31 -8.19 9.25
CA LEU A 397 -8.92 -9.47 8.65
C LEU A 397 -9.02 -10.63 9.64
N ASN A 398 -8.57 -10.44 10.89
CA ASN A 398 -8.75 -11.45 11.93
C ASN A 398 -10.23 -11.73 12.21
N ALA A 399 -11.07 -10.71 12.30
CA ALA A 399 -12.52 -10.86 12.50
C ALA A 399 -13.20 -11.59 11.33
N LEU A 400 -12.83 -11.24 10.10
CA LEU A 400 -13.31 -11.93 8.90
C LEU A 400 -12.93 -13.41 8.92
N PHE A 401 -11.66 -13.72 9.24
CA PHE A 401 -11.18 -15.10 9.33
C PHE A 401 -11.91 -15.89 10.42
N ILE A 402 -12.13 -15.30 11.59
CA ILE A 402 -12.91 -15.91 12.69
C ILE A 402 -14.35 -16.16 12.24
N SER A 403 -15.00 -15.20 11.61
CA SER A 403 -16.39 -15.29 11.17
C SER A 403 -16.60 -16.44 10.17
N ILE A 404 -15.75 -16.52 9.16
CA ILE A 404 -15.77 -17.61 8.17
C ILE A 404 -15.49 -18.95 8.85
N SER A 405 -14.49 -19.02 9.72
CA SER A 405 -14.15 -20.23 10.44
C SER A 405 -15.30 -20.74 11.33
N ILE A 406 -15.99 -19.84 12.04
CA ILE A 406 -17.17 -20.19 12.85
C ILE A 406 -18.31 -20.69 11.95
N PHE A 407 -18.55 -20.05 10.81
CA PHE A 407 -19.56 -20.47 9.85
C PHE A 407 -19.28 -21.88 9.34
N VAL A 408 -18.04 -22.19 9.00
CA VAL A 408 -17.60 -23.51 8.55
C VAL A 408 -17.75 -24.56 9.65
N LEU A 409 -17.34 -24.23 10.88
CA LEU A 409 -17.56 -25.07 12.05
C LEU A 409 -19.05 -25.38 12.22
N TRP A 410 -19.90 -24.39 12.08
CA TRP A 410 -21.35 -24.54 12.21
C TRP A 410 -21.95 -25.46 11.12
N SER A 411 -21.50 -25.29 9.88
CA SER A 411 -21.96 -26.08 8.71
C SER A 411 -21.52 -27.53 8.79
N THR A 412 -20.28 -27.81 9.21
CA THR A 412 -19.72 -29.17 9.30
C THR A 412 -20.50 -30.05 10.27
N PHE A 413 -21.18 -29.48 11.26
CA PHE A 413 -21.93 -30.21 12.26
C PHE A 413 -23.27 -30.81 11.78
N SER A 414 -23.78 -30.38 10.65
CA SER A 414 -24.96 -31.05 10.04
C SER A 414 -24.67 -32.51 9.69
N ILE A 415 -23.41 -32.85 9.47
CA ILE A 415 -22.94 -34.20 9.17
C ILE A 415 -23.00 -35.09 10.43
N ILE A 416 -22.69 -34.55 11.63
CA ILE A 416 -22.72 -35.31 12.89
C ILE A 416 -24.14 -35.78 13.27
N SER A 417 -25.13 -34.98 12.91
CA SER A 417 -26.54 -35.34 13.24
C SER A 417 -26.99 -36.61 12.55
N LYS A 418 -26.38 -36.99 11.41
CA LYS A 418 -26.68 -38.18 10.62
C LYS A 418 -26.03 -39.47 11.15
N ILE A 419 -25.16 -39.40 12.16
CA ILE A 419 -24.50 -40.56 12.74
C ILE A 419 -25.46 -41.26 13.70
N SER A 420 -25.92 -42.46 13.32
CA SER A 420 -26.82 -43.26 14.15
C SER A 420 -26.06 -44.08 15.22
N PRO A 421 -26.55 -44.15 16.48
CA PRO A 421 -25.87 -44.86 17.58
C PRO A 421 -25.72 -46.36 17.30
N SER A 422 -26.72 -46.98 16.61
CA SER A 422 -26.77 -48.42 16.32
C SER A 422 -25.67 -48.92 15.40
N LYS A 423 -25.21 -48.07 14.43
CA LYS A 423 -24.12 -48.44 13.52
C LYS A 423 -22.74 -48.38 14.18
N ILE A 424 -22.60 -47.63 15.28
CA ILE A 424 -21.31 -47.43 15.98
C ILE A 424 -21.02 -48.56 16.97
N ILE A 425 -22.06 -49.10 17.61
CA ILE A 425 -21.93 -50.16 18.61
C ILE A 425 -21.61 -51.51 17.94
N ASN A 426 -22.06 -51.71 16.70
CA ASN A 426 -21.88 -52.96 15.93
C ASN A 426 -20.64 -53.01 15.04
N SER A 427 -19.86 -51.92 14.93
CA SER A 427 -18.57 -51.95 14.25
C SER A 427 -17.47 -52.37 15.23
N LYS A 428 -17.09 -53.64 15.17
CA LYS A 428 -15.90 -54.18 15.82
C LYS A 428 -14.64 -53.57 15.24
#